data_ce11c09498b66a2e3a38db741de67f94
#
_entry.id   ce11c09498b66a2e3a38db741de67f94
#
_cell.length_a   1.000
_cell.length_b   1.000
_cell.length_c   1.000
_cell.angle_alpha   90.00
_cell.angle_beta   90.00
_cell.angle_gamma   90.00
#
_symmetry.space_group_name_H-M   'P 1'
#
loop_
_entity.id
_entity.type
_entity.pdbx_description
1 polymer ?
#
loop_
_entity_poly.entity_id
_entity_poly.type
_entity_poly.pdbx_seq_one_letter_code
_entity_poly.pdbx_strand_id
1 'polypeptide(L)'
;EPLSKFPLIADLHVDRAPLHAALSDMRVWVDEGADARVRDVDMQYLAASCMLCGCCLEVCPNYSGKGRFYGASGMNACFRAAEQLDGVARRERLAEFGRHGDAGCSKSLACQMVCPAKIPLSILIFLTMVNMQKVKVVCGHHQQIIDLIKNYLDV
;
A
#
# COMPACT_ATOMS: atom_id res chain seq x y z
N GLU A 1 -6.94 -24.19 0.07
CA GLU A 1 -6.30 -24.09 -1.26
C GLU A 1 -5.12 -23.12 -1.18
N PRO A 2 -4.03 -23.37 -1.94
CA PRO A 2 -2.93 -22.42 -2.03
C PRO A 2 -3.36 -21.14 -2.75
N LEU A 3 -2.59 -20.05 -2.57
CA LEU A 3 -2.82 -18.81 -3.31
C LEU A 3 -2.61 -19.06 -4.82
N SER A 4 -3.65 -18.89 -5.62
CA SER A 4 -3.66 -19.26 -7.04
C SER A 4 -2.88 -18.29 -7.94
N LYS A 5 -2.67 -17.07 -7.48
CA LYS A 5 -1.97 -16.01 -8.23
C LYS A 5 -0.46 -16.00 -8.03
N PHE A 6 0.06 -16.96 -7.26
CA PHE A 6 1.48 -17.18 -7.04
C PHE A 6 1.90 -18.54 -7.60
N PRO A 7 3.14 -18.68 -8.10
CA PRO A 7 3.62 -19.99 -8.53
C PRO A 7 3.58 -21.00 -7.38
N LEU A 8 3.00 -22.16 -7.64
CA LEU A 8 2.97 -23.26 -6.67
C LEU A 8 4.34 -23.96 -6.65
N ILE A 9 4.89 -24.14 -5.47
CA ILE A 9 6.13 -24.91 -5.26
C ILE A 9 5.77 -26.36 -4.94
N ALA A 10 4.98 -26.58 -3.88
CA ALA A 10 4.51 -27.89 -3.48
C ALA A 10 3.36 -27.74 -2.47
N ASP A 11 2.33 -28.56 -2.56
CA ASP A 11 1.17 -28.58 -1.68
C ASP A 11 0.55 -27.18 -1.48
N LEU A 12 0.58 -26.60 -0.29
CA LEU A 12 0.11 -25.25 0.02
C LEU A 12 1.21 -24.17 -0.05
N HIS A 13 2.43 -24.56 -0.40
CA HIS A 13 3.58 -23.68 -0.45
C HIS A 13 3.69 -22.99 -1.81
N VAL A 14 3.60 -21.67 -1.81
CA VAL A 14 3.71 -20.83 -3.01
C VAL A 14 4.99 -20.00 -3.01
N ASP A 15 5.52 -19.75 -4.21
CA ASP A 15 6.65 -18.85 -4.40
C ASP A 15 6.21 -17.39 -4.27
N ARG A 16 6.77 -16.66 -3.31
CA ARG A 16 6.51 -15.23 -3.09
C ARG A 16 7.56 -14.31 -3.72
N ALA A 17 8.51 -14.85 -4.46
CA ALA A 17 9.50 -14.04 -5.17
C ALA A 17 8.86 -12.92 -6.02
N PRO A 18 7.73 -13.13 -6.73
CA PRO A 18 7.06 -12.05 -7.47
C PRO A 18 6.62 -10.88 -6.59
N LEU A 19 6.16 -11.14 -5.36
CA LEU A 19 5.82 -10.09 -4.40
C LEU A 19 7.05 -9.29 -3.98
N HIS A 20 8.13 -9.97 -3.63
CA HIS A 20 9.37 -9.31 -3.23
C HIS A 20 10.00 -8.52 -4.38
N ALA A 21 9.95 -9.05 -5.60
CA ALA A 21 10.40 -8.34 -6.80
C ALA A 21 9.60 -7.04 -7.02
N ALA A 22 8.28 -7.07 -6.84
CA ALA A 22 7.44 -5.89 -6.92
C ALA A 22 7.80 -4.83 -5.89
N LEU A 23 8.08 -5.23 -4.63
CA LEU A 23 8.52 -4.31 -3.58
C LEU A 23 9.88 -3.69 -3.91
N SER A 24 10.79 -4.48 -4.46
CA SER A 24 12.10 -4.02 -4.90
C SER A 24 11.99 -3.01 -6.05
N ASP A 25 11.15 -3.29 -7.02
CA ASP A 25 10.93 -2.42 -8.18
C ASP A 25 10.34 -1.05 -7.77
N MET A 26 9.45 -1.03 -6.79
CA MET A 26 8.90 0.21 -6.21
C MET A 26 9.86 0.90 -5.22
N ARG A 27 11.01 0.30 -4.90
CA ARG A 27 12.01 0.82 -3.97
C ARG A 27 11.38 1.23 -2.63
N VAL A 28 10.62 0.33 -1.99
CA VAL A 28 9.81 0.59 -0.80
C VAL A 28 10.61 0.63 0.52
N TRP A 29 11.80 1.15 0.47
CA TRP A 29 12.69 1.37 1.63
C TRP A 29 13.13 2.83 1.72
N VAL A 30 13.69 3.17 2.86
CA VAL A 30 14.36 4.44 3.11
C VAL A 30 15.84 4.24 2.86
N ASP A 31 16.41 5.01 1.94
CA ASP A 31 17.82 4.93 1.60
C ASP A 31 18.68 5.45 2.78
N GLU A 32 19.90 4.91 2.92
CA GLU A 32 20.87 5.35 3.94
C GLU A 32 21.18 6.85 3.76
N GLY A 33 21.15 7.58 4.86
CA GLY A 33 21.39 9.03 4.85
C GLY A 33 20.20 9.88 4.37
N ALA A 34 19.06 9.26 4.04
CA ALA A 34 17.85 10.02 3.75
C ALA A 34 17.35 10.74 5.01
N ASP A 35 16.84 11.96 4.82
CA ASP A 35 16.15 12.69 5.88
C ASP A 35 14.77 12.05 6.08
N ALA A 36 14.71 11.15 7.05
CA ALA A 36 13.54 10.35 7.32
C ALA A 36 12.86 10.80 8.61
N ARG A 37 11.54 10.99 8.53
CA ARG A 37 10.70 11.27 9.71
C ARG A 37 9.33 10.64 9.58
N VAL A 38 8.76 10.22 10.68
CA VAL A 38 7.39 9.70 10.72
C VAL A 38 6.41 10.86 10.90
N ARG A 39 5.49 11.04 9.94
CA ARG A 39 4.47 12.09 9.99
C ARG A 39 3.28 11.70 10.84
N ASP A 40 2.83 10.48 10.67
CA ASP A 40 1.68 9.92 11.40
C ASP A 40 2.09 8.54 11.94
N VAL A 41 2.33 8.47 13.25
CA VAL A 41 2.82 7.26 13.92
C VAL A 41 1.76 6.16 13.88
N ASP A 42 0.48 6.50 14.10
CA ASP A 42 -0.60 5.52 14.17
C ASP A 42 -0.83 4.87 12.81
N MET A 43 -0.88 5.66 11.75
CA MET A 43 -1.03 5.15 10.38
C MET A 43 0.19 4.34 9.94
N GLN A 44 1.40 4.74 10.36
CA GLN A 44 2.62 3.97 10.12
C GLN A 44 2.59 2.62 10.84
N TYR A 45 2.14 2.60 12.08
CA TYR A 45 2.00 1.37 12.87
C TYR A 45 1.00 0.40 12.23
N LEU A 46 -0.19 0.90 11.87
CA LEU A 46 -1.21 0.10 11.17
C LEU A 46 -0.66 -0.48 9.85
N ALA A 47 -0.04 0.36 9.04
CA ALA A 47 0.54 -0.09 7.76
C ALA A 47 1.70 -1.08 7.97
N ALA A 48 2.48 -0.91 9.06
CA ALA A 48 3.59 -1.80 9.41
C ALA A 48 3.16 -3.19 9.85
N SER A 49 1.90 -3.36 10.28
CA SER A 49 1.34 -4.66 10.65
C SER A 49 1.22 -5.65 9.47
N CYS A 50 1.57 -5.23 8.26
CA CYS A 50 1.53 -6.07 7.07
C CYS A 50 2.56 -7.20 7.13
N MET A 51 2.08 -8.43 7.22
CA MET A 51 2.90 -9.66 7.23
C MET A 51 3.22 -10.20 5.82
N LEU A 52 2.87 -9.48 4.76
CA LEU A 52 3.09 -9.88 3.37
C LEU A 52 2.48 -11.27 3.03
N CYS A 53 1.34 -11.61 3.60
CA CYS A 53 0.70 -12.92 3.41
C CYS A 53 0.20 -13.18 1.98
N GLY A 54 -0.11 -12.12 1.21
CA GLY A 54 -0.59 -12.23 -0.18
C GLY A 54 -2.12 -12.35 -0.32
N CYS A 55 -2.90 -12.52 0.76
CA CYS A 55 -4.37 -12.67 0.68
C CYS A 55 -5.05 -11.51 -0.07
N CYS A 56 -4.59 -10.28 0.16
CA CYS A 56 -5.11 -9.10 -0.54
C CYS A 56 -4.84 -9.12 -2.05
N LEU A 57 -3.78 -9.78 -2.49
CA LEU A 57 -3.46 -9.96 -3.90
C LEU A 57 -4.32 -11.05 -4.53
N GLU A 58 -4.55 -12.14 -3.79
CA GLU A 58 -5.37 -13.26 -4.23
C GLU A 58 -6.78 -12.84 -4.61
N VAL A 59 -7.44 -12.04 -3.77
CA VAL A 59 -8.84 -11.61 -4.01
C VAL A 59 -8.96 -10.39 -4.92
N CYS A 60 -7.86 -9.75 -5.26
CA CYS A 60 -7.90 -8.54 -6.07
C CYS A 60 -8.24 -8.87 -7.52
N PRO A 61 -9.33 -8.35 -8.10
CA PRO A 61 -9.71 -8.68 -9.47
C PRO A 61 -8.68 -8.21 -10.51
N ASN A 62 -7.89 -7.20 -10.18
CA ASN A 62 -6.95 -6.58 -11.10
C ASN A 62 -5.50 -7.11 -10.97
N TYR A 63 -5.20 -7.85 -9.89
CA TYR A 63 -3.87 -8.43 -9.72
C TYR A 63 -3.82 -9.81 -10.39
N SER A 64 -2.87 -9.99 -11.28
CA SER A 64 -2.68 -11.25 -12.05
C SER A 64 -1.37 -11.98 -11.72
N GLY A 65 -0.55 -11.45 -10.81
CA GLY A 65 0.81 -11.95 -10.58
C GLY A 65 1.81 -11.61 -11.69
N LYS A 66 1.31 -11.06 -12.79
CA LYS A 66 2.09 -10.65 -13.97
C LYS A 66 1.65 -9.24 -14.36
N GLY A 67 2.58 -8.37 -14.72
CA GLY A 67 2.25 -7.03 -15.16
C GLY A 67 2.69 -5.94 -14.16
N ARG A 68 2.21 -4.72 -14.38
CA ARG A 68 2.71 -3.51 -13.70
C ARG A 68 1.92 -3.12 -12.46
N PHE A 69 0.79 -3.77 -12.19
CA PHE A 69 -0.01 -3.51 -11.01
C PHE A 69 0.41 -4.43 -9.87
N TYR A 70 0.93 -3.86 -8.81
CA TYR A 70 1.52 -4.61 -7.68
C TYR A 70 0.57 -4.80 -6.50
N GLY A 71 -0.68 -4.37 -6.66
CA GLY A 71 -1.75 -4.62 -5.70
C GLY A 71 -1.60 -3.94 -4.36
N ALA A 72 -2.48 -4.29 -3.43
CA ALA A 72 -2.61 -3.60 -2.16
C ALA A 72 -1.38 -3.73 -1.25
N SER A 73 -0.65 -4.84 -1.27
CA SER A 73 0.57 -5.00 -0.48
C SER A 73 1.70 -4.07 -0.96
N GLY A 74 1.89 -3.94 -2.28
CA GLY A 74 2.82 -2.99 -2.86
C GLY A 74 2.43 -1.55 -2.54
N MET A 75 1.14 -1.23 -2.67
CA MET A 75 0.61 0.11 -2.34
C MET A 75 0.83 0.46 -0.87
N ASN A 76 0.58 -0.47 0.05
CA ASN A 76 0.82 -0.29 1.48
C ASN A 76 2.30 -0.04 1.81
N ALA A 77 3.20 -0.83 1.22
CA ALA A 77 4.63 -0.68 1.42
C ALA A 77 5.14 0.66 0.86
N CYS A 78 4.65 1.06 -0.30
CA CYS A 78 4.97 2.35 -0.92
C CYS A 78 4.46 3.54 -0.08
N PHE A 79 3.23 3.45 0.47
CA PHE A 79 2.72 4.42 1.43
C PHE A 79 3.67 4.59 2.62
N ARG A 80 4.08 3.48 3.24
CA ARG A 80 5.00 3.50 4.39
C ARG A 80 6.30 4.21 4.08
N ALA A 81 6.92 3.92 2.94
CA ALA A 81 8.15 4.57 2.51
C ALA A 81 7.93 6.07 2.22
N ALA A 82 6.87 6.41 1.49
CA ALA A 82 6.57 7.80 1.14
C ALA A 82 6.26 8.68 2.36
N GLU A 83 5.61 8.12 3.38
CA GLU A 83 5.29 8.87 4.61
C GLU A 83 6.50 9.07 5.55
N GLN A 84 7.58 8.35 5.32
CA GLN A 84 8.84 8.52 6.06
C GLN A 84 9.84 9.41 5.34
N LEU A 85 9.61 9.75 4.08
CA LEU A 85 10.53 10.51 3.23
C LEU A 85 10.05 11.94 3.01
N ASP A 86 10.97 12.82 2.72
CA ASP A 86 10.71 14.20 2.32
C ASP A 86 11.28 14.55 0.93
N GLY A 87 10.95 15.73 0.46
CA GLY A 87 11.54 16.34 -0.73
C GLY A 87 11.41 15.49 -2.01
N VAL A 88 12.52 15.26 -2.66
CA VAL A 88 12.61 14.54 -3.94
C VAL A 88 12.30 13.06 -3.74
N ALA A 89 12.89 12.44 -2.72
CA ALA A 89 12.70 11.00 -2.44
C ALA A 89 11.24 10.65 -2.22
N ARG A 90 10.48 11.48 -1.49
CA ARG A 90 9.03 11.30 -1.32
C ARG A 90 8.29 11.37 -2.65
N ARG A 91 8.59 12.36 -3.49
CA ARG A 91 7.93 12.51 -4.80
C ARG A 91 8.17 11.30 -5.70
N GLU A 92 9.37 10.75 -5.68
CA GLU A 92 9.70 9.54 -6.43
C GLU A 92 8.88 8.34 -5.96
N ARG A 93 8.74 8.12 -4.63
CA ARG A 93 7.88 7.04 -4.09
C ARG A 93 6.43 7.21 -4.48
N LEU A 94 5.91 8.44 -4.42
CA LEU A 94 4.54 8.72 -4.86
C LEU A 94 4.36 8.49 -6.36
N ALA A 95 5.37 8.75 -7.17
CA ALA A 95 5.33 8.44 -8.60
C ALA A 95 5.27 6.92 -8.86
N GLU A 96 6.02 6.11 -8.09
CA GLU A 96 5.92 4.65 -8.16
C GLU A 96 4.54 4.15 -7.72
N PHE A 97 3.98 4.72 -6.65
CA PHE A 97 2.61 4.43 -6.25
C PHE A 97 1.62 4.69 -7.40
N GLY A 98 1.77 5.82 -8.10
CA GLY A 98 0.94 6.14 -9.26
C GLY A 98 1.06 5.14 -10.40
N ARG A 99 2.28 4.72 -10.72
CA ARG A 99 2.57 3.78 -11.82
C ARG A 99 2.11 2.36 -11.55
N HIS A 100 2.31 1.87 -10.34
CA HIS A 100 2.15 0.45 -9.98
C HIS A 100 0.99 0.17 -9.04
N GLY A 101 0.40 1.18 -8.46
CA GLY A 101 -0.73 1.09 -7.54
C GLY A 101 -2.01 1.69 -8.11
N ASP A 102 -2.11 3.00 -8.13
CA ASP A 102 -3.36 3.70 -8.46
C ASP A 102 -3.86 3.39 -9.88
N ALA A 103 -2.98 3.34 -10.87
CA ALA A 103 -3.36 3.12 -12.27
C ALA A 103 -4.04 1.76 -12.52
N GLY A 104 -3.77 0.77 -11.67
CA GLY A 104 -4.35 -0.58 -11.77
C GLY A 104 -5.49 -0.87 -10.79
N CYS A 105 -5.76 0.02 -9.84
CA CYS A 105 -6.72 -0.22 -8.76
C CYS A 105 -8.15 0.16 -9.18
N SER A 106 -9.05 -0.82 -9.28
CA SER A 106 -10.49 -0.60 -9.52
C SER A 106 -11.28 -0.18 -8.26
N LYS A 107 -10.61 -0.08 -7.11
CA LYS A 107 -11.21 0.27 -5.81
C LYS A 107 -12.34 -0.66 -5.36
N SER A 108 -12.20 -1.97 -5.66
CA SER A 108 -13.16 -3.01 -5.26
C SER A 108 -13.22 -3.24 -3.74
N LEU A 109 -12.23 -2.78 -2.99
CA LEU A 109 -12.07 -2.93 -1.53
C LEU A 109 -11.96 -4.39 -1.04
N ALA A 110 -11.98 -5.39 -1.93
CA ALA A 110 -11.85 -6.79 -1.55
C ALA A 110 -10.57 -7.08 -0.74
N CYS A 111 -9.49 -6.37 -1.04
CA CYS A 111 -8.21 -6.47 -0.33
C CYS A 111 -8.32 -6.13 1.18
N GLN A 112 -9.14 -5.14 1.53
CA GLN A 112 -9.35 -4.75 2.92
C GLN A 112 -10.17 -5.79 3.68
N MET A 113 -11.19 -6.35 3.03
CA MET A 113 -12.11 -7.32 3.66
C MET A 113 -11.40 -8.62 4.09
N VAL A 114 -10.36 -9.02 3.38
CA VAL A 114 -9.64 -10.29 3.65
C VAL A 114 -8.34 -10.10 4.43
N CYS A 115 -7.98 -8.87 4.77
CA CYS A 115 -6.73 -8.60 5.47
C CYS A 115 -6.77 -9.17 6.91
N PRO A 116 -5.93 -10.16 7.25
CA PRO A 116 -5.93 -10.73 8.60
C PRO A 116 -5.41 -9.74 9.65
N ALA A 117 -4.55 -8.81 9.26
CA ALA A 117 -4.04 -7.73 10.12
C ALA A 117 -4.98 -6.50 10.16
N LYS A 118 -6.14 -6.58 9.49
CA LYS A 118 -7.16 -5.51 9.44
C LYS A 118 -6.62 -4.14 9.04
N ILE A 119 -5.61 -4.11 8.18
CA ILE A 119 -5.02 -2.86 7.69
C ILE A 119 -6.07 -2.08 6.90
N PRO A 120 -6.29 -0.79 7.20
CA PRO A 120 -7.28 0.04 6.52
C PRO A 120 -6.80 0.48 5.12
N LEU A 121 -6.63 -0.50 4.22
CA LEU A 121 -6.02 -0.30 2.90
C LEU A 121 -6.73 0.76 2.05
N SER A 122 -8.06 0.86 2.14
CA SER A 122 -8.82 1.90 1.43
C SER A 122 -8.40 3.32 1.86
N ILE A 123 -8.16 3.50 3.14
CA ILE A 123 -7.75 4.79 3.73
C ILE A 123 -6.32 5.12 3.33
N LEU A 124 -5.40 4.15 3.45
CA LEU A 124 -4.01 4.34 3.07
C LEU A 124 -3.88 4.70 1.58
N ILE A 125 -4.64 4.00 0.72
CA ILE A 125 -4.71 4.30 -0.71
C ILE A 125 -5.25 5.70 -0.95
N PHE A 126 -6.35 6.09 -0.30
CA PHE A 126 -6.95 7.41 -0.42
C PHE A 126 -5.98 8.51 0.02
N LEU A 127 -5.36 8.39 1.19
CA LEU A 127 -4.38 9.37 1.68
C LEU A 127 -3.20 9.52 0.73
N THR A 128 -2.71 8.42 0.15
CA THR A 128 -1.64 8.50 -0.84
C THR A 128 -2.07 9.23 -2.10
N MET A 129 -3.30 9.00 -2.58
CA MET A 129 -3.85 9.70 -3.74
C MET A 129 -4.00 11.20 -3.49
N VAL A 130 -4.44 11.61 -2.29
CA VAL A 130 -4.50 13.01 -1.86
C VAL A 130 -3.10 13.62 -1.85
N ASN A 131 -2.13 12.92 -1.29
CA ASN A 131 -0.73 13.34 -1.26
C ASN A 131 -0.11 13.51 -2.66
N MET A 132 -0.60 12.74 -3.64
CA MET A 132 -0.23 12.88 -5.04
C MET A 132 -0.95 14.05 -5.76
N GLN A 133 -1.78 14.80 -5.07
CA GLN A 133 -2.63 15.85 -5.65
C GLN A 133 -3.58 15.37 -6.75
N LYS A 134 -3.81 14.08 -6.87
CA LYS A 134 -4.76 13.49 -7.82
C LYS A 134 -6.22 13.62 -7.37
N VAL A 135 -6.44 13.78 -6.06
CA VAL A 135 -7.73 14.08 -5.47
C VAL A 135 -7.63 15.46 -4.85
N LYS A 136 -8.32 16.44 -5.41
CA LYS A 136 -8.51 17.74 -4.75
C LYS A 136 -9.48 17.51 -3.59
N VAL A 137 -8.98 17.55 -2.38
CA VAL A 137 -9.85 17.68 -1.21
C VAL A 137 -10.39 19.11 -1.26
N VAL A 138 -11.64 19.25 -1.68
CA VAL A 138 -12.35 20.53 -1.68
C VAL A 138 -12.55 20.90 -0.20
N CYS A 139 -11.96 22.01 0.20
CA CYS A 139 -11.90 22.56 1.56
C CYS A 139 -10.78 22.05 2.46
N GLY A 140 -10.16 22.97 3.18
CA GLY A 140 -9.06 22.82 4.15
C GLY A 140 -9.29 21.89 5.34
N HIS A 141 -10.01 20.79 5.14
CA HIS A 141 -10.44 19.82 6.14
C HIS A 141 -9.64 18.51 6.07
N HIS A 142 -8.43 18.54 5.49
CA HIS A 142 -7.60 17.33 5.37
C HIS A 142 -7.38 16.66 6.75
N GLN A 143 -7.05 17.46 7.75
CA GLN A 143 -6.85 16.95 9.11
C GLN A 143 -8.14 16.41 9.72
N GLN A 144 -9.27 17.07 9.48
CA GLN A 144 -10.58 16.60 9.99
C GLN A 144 -10.98 15.26 9.35
N ILE A 145 -10.66 15.03 8.08
CA ILE A 145 -10.90 13.74 7.42
C ILE A 145 -10.02 12.66 8.04
N ILE A 146 -8.75 12.95 8.30
CA ILE A 146 -7.86 12.02 9.00
C ILE A 146 -8.38 11.69 10.40
N ASP A 147 -8.82 12.69 11.15
CA ASP A 147 -9.33 12.53 12.50
C ASP A 147 -10.65 11.73 12.51
N LEU A 148 -11.56 11.99 11.56
CA LEU A 148 -12.78 11.21 11.38
C LEU A 148 -12.47 9.74 11.05
N ILE A 149 -11.47 9.49 10.21
CA ILE A 149 -11.02 8.14 9.85
C ILE A 149 -10.43 7.42 11.06
N LYS A 150 -9.60 8.11 11.86
CA LYS A 150 -9.04 7.57 13.10
C LYS A 150 -10.14 7.20 14.09
N ASN A 151 -11.10 8.09 14.30
CA ASN A 151 -12.24 7.83 15.18
C ASN A 151 -13.12 6.66 14.71
N TYR A 152 -13.24 6.46 13.39
CA TYR A 152 -13.98 5.33 12.81
C TYR A 152 -13.26 3.99 13.01
N LEU A 153 -11.93 4.02 13.14
CA LEU A 153 -11.11 2.82 13.33
C LEU A 153 -10.92 2.46 14.82
N ASP A 154 -11.49 3.23 15.75
CA ASP A 154 -11.28 3.06 17.21
C ASP A 154 -9.80 3.02 17.60
N VAL A 155 -8.95 3.85 16.93
CA VAL A 155 -7.50 3.94 17.16
C VAL A 155 -7.15 5.27 17.84
#